data_ec1250b17d4b9fa0009eb747545b29f2
#
_entry.id   ec1250b17d4b9fa0009eb747545b29f2
#
_cell.length_a   1.000
_cell.length_b   1.000
_cell.length_c   1.000
_cell.angle_alpha   90.00
_cell.angle_beta   90.00
_cell.angle_gamma   90.00
#
_symmetry.space_group_name_H-M   'P 1'
#
loop_
_entity.id
_entity.type
_entity.pdbx_description
1 polymer ?
#
loop_
_entity_poly.entity_id
_entity_poly.type
_entity_poly.pdbx_seq_one_letter_code
_entity_poly.pdbx_strand_id
1 'polypeptide(L)'
;PRRPEPVLYRFTVIPCTPNVYGPSSGDHPEFFDTVCTHIDHIGNDIIVAAGDWNVVLNMKLDSRNYQSTVNRPRTRKKIFDVMVQYELIDVFRNMYPTKRKYSWRKFNSIKQGRLDFFLVSENLISEVVGTEVGPSYRSDHSIVQLFLKIPYPLNDENNVL
;
A
#
# COMPACT_ATOMS: atom_id res chain seq x y z
N PRO A 1 -1.33 -33.01 -4.23
CA PRO A 1 -0.95 -31.79 -4.95
C PRO A 1 0.14 -31.09 -4.14
N ARG A 2 1.36 -31.05 -4.66
CA ARG A 2 2.48 -30.32 -4.03
C ARG A 2 2.17 -28.83 -4.16
N ARG A 3 2.34 -28.06 -3.09
CA ARG A 3 2.34 -26.60 -3.17
C ARG A 3 3.48 -26.19 -4.08
N PRO A 4 3.29 -25.27 -5.03
CA PRO A 4 4.39 -24.73 -5.80
C PRO A 4 5.40 -24.08 -4.83
N GLU A 5 6.68 -24.37 -5.00
CA GLU A 5 7.74 -23.75 -4.22
C GLU A 5 7.78 -22.24 -4.49
N PRO A 6 8.05 -21.40 -3.48
CA PRO A 6 8.17 -19.97 -3.69
C PRO A 6 9.38 -19.71 -4.60
N VAL A 7 9.12 -19.21 -5.81
CA VAL A 7 10.17 -18.77 -6.72
C VAL A 7 10.66 -17.42 -6.24
N LEU A 8 11.92 -17.35 -5.83
CA LEU A 8 12.56 -16.11 -5.40
C LEU A 8 12.92 -15.29 -6.66
N TYR A 9 12.31 -14.11 -6.79
CA TYR A 9 12.56 -13.25 -7.96
C TYR A 9 13.52 -12.10 -7.59
N ARG A 10 14.52 -11.86 -8.43
CA ARG A 10 15.48 -10.75 -8.28
C ARG A 10 15.11 -9.64 -9.26
N PHE A 11 14.89 -8.43 -8.76
CA PHE A 11 14.59 -7.27 -9.60
C PHE A 11 15.82 -6.81 -10.39
N THR A 12 15.67 -6.62 -11.68
CA THR A 12 16.60 -5.82 -12.49
C THR A 12 16.22 -4.35 -12.47
N VAL A 13 14.97 -4.04 -12.13
CA VAL A 13 14.46 -2.68 -11.90
C VAL A 13 13.95 -2.64 -10.46
N ILE A 14 14.58 -1.80 -9.63
CA ILE A 14 14.11 -1.55 -8.27
C ILE A 14 12.90 -0.63 -8.38
N PRO A 15 11.69 -1.06 -7.98
CA PRO A 15 10.55 -0.15 -7.96
C PRO A 15 10.84 1.01 -7.00
N CYS A 16 10.32 2.19 -7.33
CA CYS A 16 10.27 3.27 -6.37
C CYS A 16 9.40 2.84 -5.19
N THR A 17 9.99 2.76 -4.00
CA THR A 17 9.29 2.29 -2.80
C THR A 17 9.20 3.39 -1.74
N PRO A 18 8.40 4.47 -1.95
CA PRO A 18 8.19 5.45 -0.91
C PRO A 18 7.52 4.80 0.30
N ASN A 19 8.19 4.91 1.46
CA ASN A 19 7.59 4.53 2.73
C ASN A 19 6.90 5.75 3.32
N VAL A 20 5.58 5.70 3.42
CA VAL A 20 4.73 6.81 3.84
C VAL A 20 4.40 6.69 5.32
N TYR A 21 4.67 7.76 6.07
CA TYR A 21 4.13 7.96 7.42
C TYR A 21 3.38 9.29 7.44
N GLY A 22 2.09 9.23 7.16
CA GLY A 22 1.23 10.41 7.06
C GLY A 22 1.00 11.09 8.41
N PRO A 23 0.63 12.38 8.42
CA PRO A 23 0.34 13.11 9.65
C PRO A 23 -0.71 12.40 10.49
N SER A 24 -0.44 12.18 11.77
CA SER A 24 -1.35 11.48 12.69
C SER A 24 -2.54 12.34 13.16
N SER A 25 -2.48 13.65 13.00
CA SER A 25 -3.53 14.62 13.37
C SER A 25 -3.75 15.65 12.27
N GLY A 26 -4.89 16.34 12.30
CA GLY A 26 -5.21 17.38 11.32
C GLY A 26 -5.60 16.86 9.93
N ASP A 27 -5.88 17.77 9.01
CA ASP A 27 -6.19 17.49 7.61
C ASP A 27 -5.16 18.21 6.74
N HIS A 28 -4.06 17.52 6.43
CA HIS A 28 -2.81 18.02 5.85
C HIS A 28 -2.56 17.47 4.44
N PRO A 29 -3.30 17.91 3.42
CA PRO A 29 -3.09 17.46 2.04
C PRO A 29 -1.69 17.83 1.51
N GLU A 30 -1.11 18.95 1.97
CA GLU A 30 0.20 19.46 1.58
C GLU A 30 1.36 18.47 1.87
N PHE A 31 1.22 17.60 2.85
CA PHE A 31 2.18 16.54 3.11
C PHE A 31 2.39 15.65 1.87
N PHE A 32 1.32 15.38 1.12
CA PHE A 32 1.37 14.50 -0.03
C PHE A 32 1.96 15.17 -1.29
N ASP A 33 2.16 16.49 -1.29
CA ASP A 33 2.95 17.16 -2.30
C ASP A 33 4.44 16.75 -2.21
N THR A 34 4.94 16.54 -0.99
CA THR A 34 6.29 16.01 -0.77
C THR A 34 6.42 14.57 -1.29
N VAL A 35 5.39 13.73 -1.12
CA VAL A 35 5.38 12.37 -1.68
C VAL A 35 5.43 12.42 -3.21
N CYS A 36 4.65 13.30 -3.85
CA CYS A 36 4.70 13.52 -5.29
C CYS A 36 6.11 13.94 -5.75
N THR A 37 6.71 14.92 -5.07
CA THR A 37 8.08 15.39 -5.40
C THR A 37 9.10 14.26 -5.34
N HIS A 38 9.00 13.35 -4.36
CA HIS A 38 9.89 12.19 -4.29
C HIS A 38 9.66 11.21 -5.43
N ILE A 39 8.42 10.95 -5.79
CA ILE A 39 8.08 10.09 -6.93
C ILE A 39 8.64 10.67 -8.22
N ASP A 40 8.40 11.96 -8.47
CA ASP A 40 8.88 12.68 -9.67
C ASP A 40 10.41 12.67 -9.75
N HIS A 41 11.10 12.85 -8.61
CA HIS A 41 12.56 12.87 -8.55
C HIS A 41 13.19 11.51 -8.89
N ILE A 42 12.54 10.43 -8.50
CA ILE A 42 13.04 9.07 -8.78
C ILE A 42 12.81 8.69 -10.25
N GLY A 43 11.80 9.27 -10.90
CA GLY A 43 11.54 9.12 -12.34
C GLY A 43 11.33 7.68 -12.77
N ASN A 44 10.72 6.84 -11.91
CA ASN A 44 10.49 5.42 -12.20
C ASN A 44 9.01 5.17 -12.45
N ASP A 45 8.70 4.45 -13.52
CA ASP A 45 7.33 4.09 -13.90
C ASP A 45 6.73 2.98 -13.02
N ILE A 46 7.55 2.31 -12.19
CA ILE A 46 7.12 1.26 -11.29
C ILE A 46 7.19 1.75 -9.84
N ILE A 47 6.03 2.01 -9.28
CA ILE A 47 5.87 2.54 -7.91
C ILE A 47 5.20 1.49 -7.03
N VAL A 48 5.76 1.28 -5.84
CA VAL A 48 5.13 0.53 -4.74
C VAL A 48 5.17 1.42 -3.51
N ALA A 49 4.17 2.26 -3.31
CA ALA A 49 4.07 3.12 -2.14
C ALA A 49 3.37 2.38 -1.00
N ALA A 50 3.97 2.38 0.18
CA ALA A 50 3.47 1.65 1.34
C ALA A 50 3.64 2.44 2.64
N GLY A 51 2.88 2.10 3.65
CA GLY A 51 3.05 2.64 5.00
C GLY A 51 1.76 2.96 5.71
N ASP A 52 1.90 3.69 6.81
CA ASP A 52 0.78 4.28 7.55
C ASP A 52 0.41 5.63 6.93
N TRP A 53 -0.62 5.64 6.14
CA TRP A 53 -1.13 6.86 5.49
C TRP A 53 -1.92 7.75 6.45
N ASN A 54 -2.28 7.22 7.63
CA ASN A 54 -3.11 7.90 8.63
C ASN A 54 -4.44 8.45 8.08
N VAL A 55 -4.91 7.91 6.95
CA VAL A 55 -6.15 8.31 6.27
C VAL A 55 -6.96 7.07 5.89
N VAL A 56 -8.25 7.11 6.17
CA VAL A 56 -9.21 6.10 5.71
C VAL A 56 -9.68 6.48 4.31
N LEU A 57 -9.41 5.65 3.29
CA LEU A 57 -9.84 5.95 1.92
C LEU A 57 -11.34 5.72 1.74
N ASN A 58 -11.88 4.60 2.18
CA ASN A 58 -13.30 4.30 2.10
C ASN A 58 -13.91 4.23 3.50
N MET A 59 -14.63 5.27 3.91
CA MET A 59 -15.21 5.36 5.26
C MET A 59 -16.16 4.21 5.60
N LYS A 60 -16.88 3.67 4.60
CA LYS A 60 -17.85 2.59 4.81
C LYS A 60 -17.18 1.23 4.99
N LEU A 61 -16.10 0.97 4.27
CA LEU A 61 -15.43 -0.33 4.24
C LEU A 61 -14.17 -0.38 5.10
N ASP A 62 -13.44 0.74 5.16
CA ASP A 62 -12.11 0.82 5.78
C ASP A 62 -12.14 1.42 7.19
N SER A 63 -13.33 1.68 7.75
CA SER A 63 -13.45 2.15 9.13
C SER A 63 -14.59 1.50 9.88
N ARG A 64 -14.44 1.44 11.20
CA ARG A 64 -15.48 1.03 12.15
C ARG A 64 -15.46 1.96 13.35
N ASN A 65 -16.64 2.48 13.72
CA ASN A 65 -16.81 3.40 14.84
C ASN A 65 -15.93 4.68 14.76
N TYR A 66 -15.58 5.09 13.55
CA TYR A 66 -14.92 6.36 13.28
C TYR A 66 -15.94 7.50 13.38
N GLN A 67 -15.59 8.56 14.11
CA GLN A 67 -16.40 9.77 14.11
C GLN A 67 -16.13 10.58 12.83
N SER A 68 -17.17 11.23 12.32
CA SER A 68 -17.06 12.08 11.12
C SER A 68 -16.06 13.24 11.27
N THR A 69 -15.83 13.69 12.49
CA THR A 69 -14.87 14.76 12.82
C THR A 69 -13.41 14.38 12.59
N VAL A 70 -13.10 13.08 12.53
CA VAL A 70 -11.73 12.58 12.24
C VAL A 70 -11.55 12.26 10.76
N ASN A 71 -12.56 12.55 9.97
CA ASN A 71 -12.55 12.30 8.54
C ASN A 71 -11.79 13.43 7.83
N ARG A 72 -10.58 13.17 7.38
CA ARG A 72 -9.68 14.09 6.69
C ARG A 72 -10.03 14.21 5.19
N PRO A 73 -11.07 14.98 4.83
CA PRO A 73 -11.61 14.96 3.47
C PRO A 73 -10.65 15.54 2.44
N ARG A 74 -9.87 16.58 2.83
CA ARG A 74 -8.90 17.21 1.94
C ARG A 74 -7.70 16.29 1.68
N THR A 75 -7.17 15.72 2.76
CA THR A 75 -6.05 14.75 2.66
C THR A 75 -6.48 13.51 1.87
N ARG A 76 -7.66 12.96 2.14
CA ARG A 76 -8.17 11.83 1.37
C ARG A 76 -8.34 12.15 -0.10
N LYS A 77 -8.91 13.33 -0.42
CA LYS A 77 -9.00 13.79 -1.81
C LYS A 77 -7.62 13.87 -2.45
N LYS A 78 -6.64 14.44 -1.75
CA LYS A 78 -5.27 14.55 -2.26
C LYS A 78 -4.66 13.17 -2.54
N ILE A 79 -4.89 12.16 -1.69
CA ILE A 79 -4.41 10.79 -1.97
C ILE A 79 -5.06 10.23 -3.24
N PHE A 80 -6.36 10.44 -3.45
CA PHE A 80 -7.00 10.05 -4.71
C PHE A 80 -6.43 10.79 -5.92
N ASP A 81 -6.14 12.11 -5.78
CA ASP A 81 -5.50 12.88 -6.84
C ASP A 81 -4.10 12.31 -7.17
N VAL A 82 -3.32 11.92 -6.16
CA VAL A 82 -2.02 11.22 -6.32
C VAL A 82 -2.20 9.86 -7.02
N MET A 83 -3.21 9.08 -6.61
CA MET A 83 -3.50 7.80 -7.26
C MET A 83 -3.81 7.98 -8.75
N VAL A 84 -4.57 9.01 -9.11
CA VAL A 84 -4.89 9.31 -10.52
C VAL A 84 -3.65 9.81 -11.26
N GLN A 85 -2.87 10.73 -10.67
CA GLN A 85 -1.69 11.33 -11.29
C GLN A 85 -0.61 10.31 -11.65
N TYR A 86 -0.41 9.29 -10.80
CA TYR A 86 0.65 8.29 -10.95
C TYR A 86 0.09 6.89 -11.30
N GLU A 87 -1.16 6.80 -11.71
CA GLU A 87 -1.84 5.54 -12.08
C GLU A 87 -1.67 4.45 -10.99
N LEU A 88 -1.89 4.84 -9.72
CA LEU A 88 -1.72 3.96 -8.58
C LEU A 88 -3.03 3.29 -8.18
N ILE A 89 -2.96 2.03 -7.80
CA ILE A 89 -4.09 1.20 -7.38
C ILE A 89 -3.92 0.78 -5.92
N ASP A 90 -4.96 0.95 -5.11
CA ASP A 90 -5.07 0.33 -3.79
C ASP A 90 -5.23 -1.18 -3.92
N VAL A 91 -4.14 -1.91 -3.71
CA VAL A 91 -4.07 -3.36 -3.94
C VAL A 91 -5.13 -4.11 -3.15
N PHE A 92 -5.28 -3.80 -1.86
CA PHE A 92 -6.27 -4.50 -1.03
C PHE A 92 -7.68 -4.28 -1.53
N ARG A 93 -8.02 -3.06 -1.93
CA ARG A 93 -9.36 -2.74 -2.41
C ARG A 93 -9.62 -3.28 -3.81
N ASN A 94 -8.60 -3.37 -4.64
CA ASN A 94 -8.67 -4.00 -5.96
C ASN A 94 -8.97 -5.51 -5.84
N MET A 95 -8.24 -6.22 -4.97
CA MET A 95 -8.41 -7.67 -4.77
C MET A 95 -9.67 -8.02 -3.97
N TYR A 96 -10.06 -7.17 -3.04
CA TYR A 96 -11.17 -7.41 -2.11
C TYR A 96 -12.14 -6.23 -2.06
N PRO A 97 -12.95 -6.00 -3.10
CA PRO A 97 -13.76 -4.78 -3.25
C PRO A 97 -14.72 -4.50 -2.08
N THR A 98 -15.19 -5.54 -1.40
CA THR A 98 -16.19 -5.41 -0.30
C THR A 98 -15.70 -5.86 1.06
N LYS A 99 -14.51 -6.49 1.12
CA LYS A 99 -13.98 -7.08 2.37
C LYS A 99 -13.61 -5.99 3.37
N ARG A 100 -14.05 -6.16 4.60
CA ARG A 100 -13.66 -5.28 5.71
C ARG A 100 -12.47 -5.90 6.45
N LYS A 101 -11.38 -5.19 6.50
CA LYS A 101 -10.18 -5.54 7.27
C LYS A 101 -9.51 -4.25 7.73
N TYR A 102 -9.01 -4.23 8.95
CA TYR A 102 -8.47 -3.03 9.57
C TYR A 102 -7.04 -3.30 9.98
N SER A 103 -6.14 -2.40 9.64
CA SER A 103 -4.73 -2.46 10.00
C SER A 103 -4.45 -1.77 11.33
N TRP A 104 -5.33 -0.89 11.77
CA TRP A 104 -5.20 -0.17 13.03
C TRP A 104 -6.42 -0.35 13.94
N ARG A 105 -6.15 -0.49 15.24
CA ARG A 105 -7.18 -0.58 16.30
C ARG A 105 -6.76 0.30 17.47
N LYS A 106 -7.55 1.32 17.75
CA LYS A 106 -7.29 2.17 18.90
C LYS A 106 -7.33 1.34 20.20
N PHE A 107 -6.26 1.42 21.00
CA PHE A 107 -6.19 0.75 22.28
C PHE A 107 -7.38 1.12 23.19
N ASN A 108 -7.93 0.15 23.91
CA ASN A 108 -9.10 0.31 24.78
C ASN A 108 -10.31 1.01 24.09
N SER A 109 -10.50 0.77 22.80
CA SER A 109 -11.59 1.38 22.03
C SER A 109 -12.12 0.42 20.97
N ILE A 110 -13.35 0.68 20.54
CA ILE A 110 -13.97 -0.04 19.42
C ILE A 110 -13.64 0.58 18.05
N LYS A 111 -12.81 1.62 18.02
CA LYS A 111 -12.40 2.29 16.77
C LYS A 111 -11.38 1.46 16.02
N GLN A 112 -11.63 1.27 14.74
CA GLN A 112 -10.74 0.54 13.84
C GLN A 112 -10.68 1.24 12.49
N GLY A 113 -9.52 1.18 11.84
CA GLY A 113 -9.33 1.75 10.51
C GLY A 113 -8.30 0.95 9.70
N ARG A 114 -8.43 0.98 8.38
CA ARG A 114 -7.38 0.56 7.48
C ARG A 114 -6.58 1.81 7.12
N LEU A 115 -5.49 2.03 7.83
CA LEU A 115 -4.61 3.19 7.70
C LEU A 115 -3.32 2.82 6.97
N ASP A 116 -2.95 1.54 7.04
CA ASP A 116 -1.76 0.98 6.41
C ASP A 116 -2.19 0.23 5.15
N PHE A 117 -1.63 0.62 4.00
CA PHE A 117 -1.96 -0.02 2.73
C PHE A 117 -0.87 0.19 1.68
N PHE A 118 -0.97 -0.57 0.60
CA PHE A 118 -0.12 -0.48 -0.58
C PHE A 118 -0.87 0.20 -1.72
N LEU A 119 -0.23 1.20 -2.31
CA LEU A 119 -0.57 1.74 -3.62
C LEU A 119 0.51 1.28 -4.59
N VAL A 120 0.12 0.65 -5.68
CA VAL A 120 1.06 0.16 -6.70
C VAL A 120 0.67 0.69 -8.06
N SER A 121 1.65 0.89 -8.94
CA SER A 121 1.40 1.26 -10.35
C SER A 121 0.49 0.23 -11.02
N GLU A 122 -0.43 0.69 -11.86
CA GLU A 122 -1.39 -0.16 -12.55
C GLU A 122 -0.71 -1.25 -13.39
N ASN A 123 0.42 -0.93 -14.02
CA ASN A 123 1.21 -1.88 -14.79
C ASN A 123 1.82 -3.02 -13.96
N LEU A 124 1.89 -2.88 -12.62
CA LEU A 124 2.38 -3.91 -11.70
C LEU A 124 1.26 -4.84 -11.18
N ILE A 125 0.00 -4.50 -11.42
CA ILE A 125 -1.14 -5.26 -10.86
C ILE A 125 -1.18 -6.70 -11.34
N SER A 126 -0.76 -7.00 -12.56
CA SER A 126 -0.67 -8.36 -13.09
C SER A 126 0.30 -9.26 -12.30
N GLU A 127 1.28 -8.65 -11.65
CA GLU A 127 2.30 -9.33 -10.85
C GLU A 127 1.90 -9.50 -9.38
N VAL A 128 0.78 -8.89 -8.97
CA VAL A 128 0.28 -9.01 -7.60
C VAL A 128 -0.40 -10.36 -7.41
N VAL A 129 0.18 -11.22 -6.59
CA VAL A 129 -0.40 -12.53 -6.24
C VAL A 129 -1.20 -12.52 -4.95
N GLY A 130 -1.01 -11.50 -4.11
CA GLY A 130 -1.77 -11.39 -2.86
C GLY A 130 -1.43 -10.15 -2.03
N THR A 131 -2.33 -9.84 -1.13
CA THR A 131 -2.10 -8.87 -0.05
C THR A 131 -2.82 -9.32 1.21
N GLU A 132 -2.19 -9.13 2.35
CA GLU A 132 -2.74 -9.53 3.64
C GLU A 132 -2.58 -8.44 4.69
N VAL A 133 -3.52 -8.43 5.63
CA VAL A 133 -3.40 -7.72 6.91
C VAL A 133 -3.27 -8.78 7.98
N GLY A 134 -2.08 -8.95 8.53
CA GLY A 134 -1.74 -9.94 9.53
C GLY A 134 -2.23 -9.59 10.93
N PRO A 135 -1.90 -10.40 11.93
CA PRO A 135 -2.16 -10.08 13.32
C PRO A 135 -1.26 -8.93 13.81
N SER A 136 -1.77 -8.13 14.74
CA SER A 136 -0.94 -7.19 15.48
C SER A 136 -0.26 -7.92 16.65
N TYR A 137 1.01 -7.60 16.88
CA TYR A 137 1.75 -8.08 18.04
C TYR A 137 2.34 -6.89 18.81
N ARG A 138 1.87 -6.67 20.03
CA ARG A 138 2.30 -5.56 20.90
C ARG A 138 2.21 -4.16 20.28
N SER A 139 1.33 -3.99 19.29
CA SER A 139 1.08 -2.72 18.60
C SER A 139 -0.40 -2.56 18.36
N ASP A 140 -0.87 -1.34 18.24
CA ASP A 140 -2.22 -1.02 17.76
C ASP A 140 -2.32 -1.12 16.22
N HIS A 141 -1.18 -1.26 15.51
CA HIS A 141 -1.11 -1.57 14.09
C HIS A 141 -0.85 -3.05 13.82
N SER A 142 -1.45 -3.55 12.76
CA SER A 142 -1.24 -4.88 12.18
C SER A 142 -0.24 -4.79 11.03
N ILE A 143 0.54 -5.84 10.83
CA ILE A 143 1.42 -5.95 9.67
C ILE A 143 0.57 -6.00 8.40
N VAL A 144 0.94 -5.23 7.39
CA VAL A 144 0.41 -5.34 6.02
C VAL A 144 1.47 -5.96 5.12
N GLN A 145 1.06 -6.86 4.24
CA GLN A 145 1.95 -7.62 3.37
C GLN A 145 1.46 -7.55 1.93
N LEU A 146 2.39 -7.42 1.01
CA LEU A 146 2.17 -7.48 -0.43
C LEU A 146 3.01 -8.63 -0.99
N PHE A 147 2.40 -9.48 -1.79
CA PHE A 147 3.06 -10.59 -2.47
C PHE A 147 3.07 -10.32 -3.98
N LEU A 148 4.27 -10.21 -4.54
CA LEU A 148 4.49 -9.97 -5.96
C LEU A 148 5.17 -11.19 -6.58
N LYS A 149 4.72 -11.56 -7.78
CA LYS A 149 5.42 -12.48 -8.66
C LYS A 149 6.22 -11.66 -9.66
N ILE A 150 7.54 -11.64 -9.51
CA ILE A 150 8.40 -10.86 -10.37
C ILE A 150 9.21 -11.83 -11.23
N PRO A 151 9.16 -11.70 -12.57
CA PRO A 151 9.90 -12.58 -13.45
C PRO A 151 11.40 -12.44 -13.18
N TYR A 152 12.03 -13.56 -12.89
CA TYR A 152 13.49 -13.65 -12.78
C TYR A 152 14.07 -13.73 -14.18
N PRO A 153 14.99 -12.86 -14.57
CA PRO A 153 15.80 -13.14 -15.75
C PRO A 153 16.61 -14.43 -15.44
N LEU A 154 16.29 -15.52 -16.13
CA LEU A 154 17.15 -16.69 -16.13
C LEU A 154 18.51 -16.21 -16.62
N ASN A 155 19.49 -16.12 -15.73
CA ASN A 155 20.87 -16.00 -16.17
C ASN A 155 21.14 -17.27 -16.98
N ASP A 156 21.40 -17.14 -18.25
CA ASP A 156 21.99 -18.18 -19.05
C ASP A 156 23.35 -18.51 -18.40
N GLU A 157 23.38 -19.52 -17.55
CA GLU A 157 24.60 -20.11 -17.01
C GLU A 157 25.35 -20.92 -18.07
N ASN A 158 25.29 -20.51 -19.33
CA ASN A 158 26.01 -21.12 -20.43
C ASN A 158 27.05 -20.18 -21.03
N ASN A 159 27.90 -19.56 -20.20
CA ASN A 159 29.15 -18.97 -20.63
C ASN A 159 30.21 -19.17 -19.54
N VAL A 160 30.54 -20.43 -19.25
CA VAL A 160 31.84 -20.77 -18.70
C VAL A 160 32.59 -21.55 -19.82
N LEU A 161 33.41 -20.84 -20.53
CA LEU A 161 34.54 -21.39 -21.26
C LEU A 161 35.82 -21.11 -20.48
#